data_c9c5422a33b2bf6b0809d187c7c7563b
#
_entry.id   c9c5422a33b2bf6b0809d187c7c7563b
#
_cell.length_a   1.000
_cell.length_b   1.000
_cell.length_c   1.000
_cell.angle_alpha   90.00
_cell.angle_beta   90.00
_cell.angle_gamma   90.00
#
_symmetry.space_group_name_H-M   'P 1'
#
loop_
_entity.id
_entity.type
_entity.pdbx_description
1 polymer ?
#
loop_
_entity_poly.entity_id
_entity_poly.type
_entity_poly.pdbx_seq_one_letter_code
_entity_poly.pdbx_strand_id
1 'polypeptide(L)'
;MPQVKVDTAQEQLEFENLMKDPAAKGAYEEFEREYAFRQKLAEARKANNITQQEIQNKTGLPQQSISRIEKGTTQKQSPTLRTLLKYIDAIGCELTITQKQ
;
A
#
# COMPACT_ATOMS: atom_id res chain seq x y z
N MET A 1 2.96 3.90 9.98
CA MET A 1 2.04 2.87 10.45
C MET A 1 2.75 1.97 11.45
N PRO A 2 2.13 1.67 12.54
CA PRO A 2 2.76 0.76 13.48
C PRO A 2 2.92 -0.63 12.87
N GLN A 3 4.04 -1.22 13.10
CA GLN A 3 4.25 -2.60 12.71
C GLN A 3 3.47 -3.51 13.65
N VAL A 4 2.84 -4.52 13.08
CA VAL A 4 2.24 -5.57 13.87
C VAL A 4 3.38 -6.49 14.31
N LYS A 5 3.68 -6.48 15.59
CA LYS A 5 4.70 -7.35 16.15
C LYS A 5 4.03 -8.45 16.94
N VAL A 6 4.50 -9.65 16.73
CA VAL A 6 4.08 -10.80 17.54
C VAL A 6 5.15 -10.98 18.60
N ASP A 7 4.90 -10.40 19.80
CA ASP A 7 5.92 -10.27 20.84
C ASP A 7 5.98 -11.45 21.79
N THR A 8 4.96 -12.31 21.81
CA THR A 8 4.92 -13.45 22.72
C THR A 8 4.92 -14.75 21.95
N ALA A 9 5.41 -15.81 22.60
CA ALA A 9 5.41 -17.13 22.03
C ALA A 9 4.00 -17.63 21.70
N GLN A 10 3.02 -17.25 22.53
CA GLN A 10 1.63 -17.61 22.29
C GLN A 10 1.06 -16.91 21.07
N GLU A 11 1.30 -15.61 20.92
CA GLU A 11 0.84 -14.85 19.76
C GLU A 11 1.47 -15.38 18.47
N GLN A 12 2.74 -15.75 18.53
CA GLN A 12 3.43 -16.33 17.41
C GLN A 12 2.85 -17.68 17.01
N LEU A 13 2.52 -18.49 18.00
CA LEU A 13 1.89 -19.78 17.76
C LEU A 13 0.50 -19.61 17.15
N GLU A 14 -0.27 -18.66 17.62
CA GLU A 14 -1.58 -18.34 17.08
C GLU A 14 -1.48 -17.89 15.63
N PHE A 15 -0.49 -17.06 15.32
CA PHE A 15 -0.24 -16.60 13.96
C PHE A 15 0.15 -17.78 13.06
N GLU A 16 1.06 -18.62 13.51
CA GLU A 16 1.48 -19.81 12.75
C GLU A 16 0.31 -20.74 12.48
N ASN A 17 -0.55 -20.94 13.48
CA ASN A 17 -1.75 -21.77 13.32
C ASN A 17 -2.72 -21.17 12.31
N LEU A 18 -2.90 -19.86 12.36
CA LEU A 18 -3.76 -19.16 11.41
C LEU A 18 -3.22 -19.31 9.97
N MET A 19 -1.90 -19.23 9.80
CA MET A 19 -1.26 -19.35 8.49
C MET A 19 -1.32 -20.78 7.91
N LYS A 20 -1.74 -21.76 8.71
CA LYS A 20 -2.01 -23.10 8.19
C LYS A 20 -3.31 -23.18 7.42
N ASP A 21 -4.23 -22.23 7.64
CA ASP A 21 -5.45 -22.12 6.86
C ASP A 21 -5.13 -21.46 5.52
N PRO A 22 -5.33 -22.14 4.38
CA PRO A 22 -5.00 -21.58 3.07
C PRO A 22 -5.69 -20.26 2.76
N ALA A 23 -6.95 -20.10 3.19
CA ALA A 23 -7.69 -18.86 2.94
C ALA A 23 -7.10 -17.69 3.73
N ALA A 24 -6.77 -17.91 5.01
CA ALA A 24 -6.16 -16.89 5.85
C ALA A 24 -4.77 -16.53 5.35
N LYS A 25 -3.99 -17.52 4.95
CA LYS A 25 -2.65 -17.30 4.41
C LYS A 25 -2.71 -16.49 3.12
N GLY A 26 -3.64 -16.81 2.23
CA GLY A 26 -3.80 -16.07 0.98
C GLY A 26 -4.19 -14.62 1.21
N ALA A 27 -5.12 -14.37 2.13
CA ALA A 27 -5.52 -13.02 2.49
C ALA A 27 -4.38 -12.20 3.07
N TYR A 28 -3.56 -12.83 3.92
CA TYR A 28 -2.40 -12.19 4.52
C TYR A 28 -1.35 -11.84 3.47
N GLU A 29 -1.08 -12.75 2.54
CA GLU A 29 -0.13 -12.51 1.47
C GLU A 29 -0.57 -11.39 0.54
N GLU A 30 -1.88 -11.29 0.24
CA GLU A 30 -2.44 -10.19 -0.53
C GLU A 30 -2.24 -8.86 0.20
N PHE A 31 -2.54 -8.84 1.49
CA PHE A 31 -2.36 -7.65 2.33
C PHE A 31 -0.90 -7.20 2.30
N GLU A 32 0.03 -8.13 2.46
CA GLU A 32 1.46 -7.79 2.46
C GLU A 32 1.91 -7.20 1.12
N ARG A 33 1.42 -7.75 0.00
CA ARG A 33 1.77 -7.23 -1.32
C ARG A 33 1.23 -5.81 -1.52
N GLU A 34 -0.03 -5.56 -1.13
CA GLU A 34 -0.59 -4.22 -1.21
C GLU A 34 0.14 -3.24 -0.32
N TYR A 35 0.43 -3.65 0.90
CA TYR A 35 1.13 -2.81 1.85
C TYR A 35 2.52 -2.42 1.35
N ALA A 36 3.27 -3.41 0.85
CA ALA A 36 4.60 -3.17 0.30
C ALA A 36 4.56 -2.23 -0.91
N PHE A 37 3.56 -2.38 -1.77
CA PHE A 37 3.39 -1.50 -2.93
C PHE A 37 3.09 -0.07 -2.49
N ARG A 38 2.18 0.10 -1.52
CA ARG A 38 1.83 1.44 -1.00
C ARG A 38 3.04 2.12 -0.37
N GLN A 39 3.85 1.37 0.35
CA GLN A 39 5.08 1.91 0.93
C GLN A 39 6.06 2.37 -0.15
N LYS A 40 6.19 1.60 -1.22
CA LYS A 40 7.05 1.99 -2.34
C LYS A 40 6.58 3.29 -2.99
N LEU A 41 5.29 3.49 -3.11
CA LEU A 41 4.74 4.73 -3.64
C LEU A 41 5.10 5.93 -2.76
N ALA A 42 4.91 5.80 -1.46
CA ALA A 42 5.25 6.86 -0.53
C ALA A 42 6.75 7.16 -0.50
N GLU A 43 7.57 6.12 -0.55
CA GLU A 43 9.03 6.26 -0.59
C GLU A 43 9.49 6.96 -1.87
N ALA A 44 8.92 6.59 -3.02
CA ALA A 44 9.24 7.21 -4.30
C ALA A 44 8.86 8.69 -4.29
N ARG A 45 7.69 9.01 -3.74
CA ARG A 45 7.27 10.41 -3.57
C ARG A 45 8.29 11.19 -2.77
N LYS A 46 8.67 10.67 -1.61
CA LYS A 46 9.63 11.33 -0.71
C LYS A 46 11.02 11.44 -1.33
N ALA A 47 11.45 10.41 -2.03
CA ALA A 47 12.74 10.41 -2.72
C ALA A 47 12.81 11.49 -3.79
N ASN A 48 11.69 11.79 -4.42
CA ASN A 48 11.58 12.86 -5.43
C ASN A 48 11.26 14.22 -4.80
N ASN A 49 11.26 14.31 -3.47
CA ASN A 49 10.98 15.55 -2.72
C ASN A 49 9.62 16.16 -3.06
N ILE A 50 8.63 15.32 -3.29
CA ILE A 50 7.27 15.76 -3.62
C ILE A 50 6.39 15.64 -2.38
N THR A 51 5.69 16.73 -2.04
CA THR A 51 4.76 16.72 -0.92
C THR A 51 3.38 16.24 -1.37
N GLN A 52 2.58 15.78 -0.41
CA GLN A 52 1.20 15.43 -0.70
C GLN A 52 0.41 16.64 -1.23
N GLN A 53 0.75 17.83 -0.74
CA GLN A 53 0.12 19.07 -1.22
C GLN A 53 0.40 19.30 -2.71
N GLU A 54 1.64 19.04 -3.14
CA GLU A 54 1.99 19.17 -4.55
C GLU A 54 1.19 18.21 -5.42
N ILE A 55 0.95 16.99 -4.93
CA ILE A 55 0.13 16.02 -5.65
C ILE A 55 -1.30 16.52 -5.78
N GLN A 56 -1.86 17.09 -4.71
CA GLN A 56 -3.18 17.71 -4.77
C GLN A 56 -3.25 18.78 -5.86
N ASN A 57 -2.25 19.63 -5.89
CA ASN A 57 -2.20 20.74 -6.85
C ASN A 57 -2.10 20.23 -8.29
N LYS A 58 -1.35 19.17 -8.51
CA LYS A 58 -1.14 18.60 -9.85
C LYS A 58 -2.32 17.78 -10.35
N THR A 59 -2.95 17.03 -9.44
CA THR A 59 -3.93 16.02 -9.83
C THR A 59 -5.36 16.41 -9.55
N GLY A 60 -5.57 17.37 -8.63
CA GLY A 60 -6.90 17.66 -8.12
C GLY A 60 -7.43 16.61 -7.14
N LEU A 61 -6.63 15.62 -6.78
CA LEU A 61 -7.06 14.60 -5.83
C LEU A 61 -7.13 15.18 -4.41
N PRO A 62 -8.18 14.85 -3.64
CA PRO A 62 -8.23 15.27 -2.23
C PRO A 62 -7.10 14.63 -1.44
N GLN A 63 -6.64 15.33 -0.40
CA GLN A 63 -5.59 14.79 0.48
C GLN A 63 -5.97 13.42 1.06
N GLN A 64 -7.25 13.24 1.36
CA GLN A 64 -7.73 11.97 1.88
C GLN A 64 -7.50 10.83 0.91
N SER A 65 -7.71 11.08 -0.39
CA SER A 65 -7.45 10.07 -1.42
C SER A 65 -5.96 9.74 -1.50
N ILE A 66 -5.10 10.74 -1.45
CA ILE A 66 -3.65 10.56 -1.48
C ILE A 66 -3.19 9.76 -0.26
N SER A 67 -3.67 10.12 0.91
CA SER A 67 -3.34 9.42 2.14
C SER A 67 -3.78 7.95 2.09
N ARG A 68 -4.96 7.68 1.54
CA ARG A 68 -5.46 6.31 1.39
C ARG A 68 -4.61 5.48 0.44
N ILE A 69 -4.11 6.09 -0.62
CA ILE A 69 -3.21 5.41 -1.55
C ILE A 69 -1.94 4.97 -0.82
N GLU A 70 -1.36 5.83 -0.01
CA GLU A 70 -0.08 5.56 0.64
C GLU A 70 -0.20 4.67 1.88
N LYS A 71 -1.28 4.83 2.65
CA LYS A 71 -1.43 4.13 3.93
C LYS A 71 -2.43 2.98 3.89
N GLY A 72 -3.31 3.00 2.88
CA GLY A 72 -4.41 2.07 2.85
C GLY A 72 -5.59 2.53 3.70
N THR A 73 -6.60 1.72 3.73
CA THR A 73 -7.81 1.98 4.50
C THR A 73 -8.36 0.65 5.00
N THR A 74 -9.01 0.70 6.15
CA THR A 74 -9.73 -0.46 6.68
C THR A 74 -11.06 -0.69 5.96
N GLN A 75 -11.52 0.29 5.19
CA GLN A 75 -12.72 0.15 4.38
C GLN A 75 -12.37 -0.53 3.06
N LYS A 76 -13.36 -1.22 2.50
CA LYS A 76 -13.18 -1.98 1.25
C LYS A 76 -13.04 -1.12 0.00
N GLN A 77 -12.82 0.17 0.15
CA GLN A 77 -12.68 1.08 -0.98
C GLN A 77 -11.22 1.17 -1.41
N SER A 78 -10.97 0.68 -2.61
CA SER A 78 -9.68 0.84 -3.25
C SER A 78 -9.72 2.01 -4.22
N PRO A 79 -8.60 2.69 -4.46
CA PRO A 79 -8.57 3.71 -5.50
C PRO A 79 -8.83 3.06 -6.87
N THR A 80 -9.45 3.82 -7.76
CA THR A 80 -9.60 3.35 -9.14
C THR A 80 -8.23 3.33 -9.82
N LEU A 81 -8.14 2.55 -10.88
CA LEU A 81 -6.91 2.53 -11.69
C LEU A 81 -6.55 3.93 -12.18
N ARG A 82 -7.56 4.69 -12.61
CA ARG A 82 -7.34 6.08 -13.08
C ARG A 82 -6.71 6.95 -11.99
N THR A 83 -7.25 6.89 -10.79
CA THR A 83 -6.73 7.64 -9.65
C THR A 83 -5.31 7.24 -9.32
N LEU A 84 -5.05 5.93 -9.30
CA LEU A 84 -3.72 5.41 -9.02
C LEU A 84 -2.70 5.86 -10.07
N LEU A 85 -3.06 5.82 -11.34
CA LEU A 85 -2.16 6.26 -12.41
C LEU A 85 -1.88 7.77 -12.35
N LYS A 86 -2.88 8.57 -11.98
CA LYS A 86 -2.66 10.00 -11.75
C LYS A 86 -1.66 10.24 -10.63
N TYR A 87 -1.79 9.49 -9.55
CA TYR A 87 -0.87 9.60 -8.41
C TYR A 87 0.55 9.21 -8.83
N ILE A 88 0.70 8.08 -9.51
CA ILE A 88 2.01 7.57 -9.92
C ILE A 88 2.71 8.58 -10.84
N ASP A 89 1.99 9.15 -11.78
CA ASP A 89 2.53 10.18 -12.66
C ASP A 89 2.95 11.42 -11.85
N ALA A 90 2.15 11.83 -10.90
CA ALA A 90 2.43 13.02 -10.09
C ALA A 90 3.65 12.88 -9.20
N ILE A 91 4.00 11.66 -8.79
CA ILE A 91 5.21 11.44 -7.99
C ILE A 91 6.45 11.24 -8.85
N GLY A 92 6.34 11.44 -10.16
CA GLY A 92 7.47 11.33 -11.06
C GLY A 92 7.84 9.90 -11.42
N CYS A 93 6.90 8.99 -11.32
CA CYS A 93 7.14 7.57 -11.58
C CYS A 93 6.29 7.07 -12.74
N GLU A 94 6.60 5.88 -13.17
CA GLU A 94 5.91 5.19 -14.24
C GLU A 94 5.61 3.77 -13.80
N LEU A 95 4.40 3.30 -14.08
CA LEU A 95 4.03 1.93 -13.77
C LEU A 95 4.38 1.05 -14.97
N THR A 96 5.19 0.03 -14.72
CA THR A 96 5.58 -0.93 -15.75
C THR A 96 5.10 -2.31 -15.36
N ILE A 97 4.88 -3.15 -16.38
CA ILE A 97 4.46 -4.53 -16.18
C ILE A 97 5.59 -5.42 -16.65
N THR A 98 6.00 -6.32 -15.76
CA THR A 98 7.05 -7.29 -16.07
C THR A 98 6.47 -8.69 -15.99
N GLN A 99 6.73 -9.49 -17.02
CA GLN A 99 6.24 -10.84 -17.05
C GLN A 99 6.97 -11.69 -16.02
N LYS A 100 6.20 -12.52 -15.31
CA LYS A 100 6.80 -13.46 -14.37
C LYS A 100 7.56 -14.54 -15.12
N GLN A 101 8.67 -14.93 -14.55
CA GLN A 101 9.47 -16.03 -15.08
C GLN A 101 9.00 -17.35 -14.51
#